data_a492e2f31f686c47bb56e677ec7f8f70
#
_entry.id   a492e2f31f686c47bb56e677ec7f8f70
#
_cell.length_a   1.000
_cell.length_b   1.000
_cell.length_c   1.000
_cell.angle_alpha   90.00
_cell.angle_beta   90.00
_cell.angle_gamma   90.00
#
_symmetry.space_group_name_H-M   'P 1'
#
loop_
_entity.id
_entity.type
_entity.pdbx_description
1 polymer ?
#
loop_
_entity_poly.entity_id
_entity_poly.type
_entity_poly.pdbx_seq_one_letter_code
_entity_poly.pdbx_strand_id
1 'polypeptide(L)'
;MIVPVDETNLLQAATIHSISWKESHRAFCTPDFIETHTPDRQREYLRNKMNNGTKLYMLIEEKPIGVVSVTKGLIEDLYILPDMQNMGYGTKLLLYAVGQCTDTSTLWILENNVNAERLYRRIGFKETGRKNAINLLKSQALIKRKVIGRKRV
;
A
#
# COMPACT_ATOMS: atom_id res chain seq x y z
N MET A 1 15.42 0.63 -8.41
CA MET A 1 14.73 0.14 -9.63
C MET A 1 13.32 -0.32 -9.27
N ILE A 2 12.34 0.08 -10.03
CA ILE A 2 10.95 -0.34 -9.84
C ILE A 2 10.57 -1.26 -10.99
N VAL A 3 10.07 -2.45 -10.67
CA VAL A 3 9.72 -3.47 -11.66
C VAL A 3 8.25 -3.87 -11.53
N PRO A 4 7.59 -4.24 -12.64
CA PRO A 4 6.26 -4.83 -12.54
C PRO A 4 6.35 -6.20 -11.86
N VAL A 5 5.30 -6.54 -11.13
CA VAL A 5 5.18 -7.85 -10.49
C VAL A 5 4.41 -8.80 -11.42
N ASP A 6 4.93 -10.00 -11.56
CA ASP A 6 4.28 -11.12 -12.24
C ASP A 6 4.46 -12.39 -11.41
N GLU A 7 4.08 -13.54 -11.92
CA GLU A 7 4.18 -14.81 -11.17
C GLU A 7 5.64 -15.16 -10.78
N THR A 8 6.64 -14.67 -11.50
CA THR A 8 8.05 -15.00 -11.22
C THR A 8 8.58 -14.29 -9.95
N ASN A 9 8.03 -13.14 -9.59
CA ASN A 9 8.48 -12.36 -8.42
C ASN A 9 7.36 -12.08 -7.41
N LEU A 10 6.17 -12.66 -7.60
CA LEU A 10 5.01 -12.42 -6.75
C LEU A 10 5.26 -12.80 -5.29
N LEU A 11 5.97 -13.89 -5.03
CA LEU A 11 6.27 -14.31 -3.65
C LEU A 11 7.13 -13.28 -2.93
N GLN A 12 8.10 -12.67 -3.61
CA GLN A 12 8.91 -11.59 -3.04
C GLN A 12 8.04 -10.39 -2.67
N ALA A 13 7.15 -9.98 -3.56
CA ALA A 13 6.20 -8.88 -3.30
C ALA A 13 5.27 -9.22 -2.13
N ALA A 14 4.76 -10.43 -2.08
CA ALA A 14 3.88 -10.91 -1.01
C ALA A 14 4.59 -10.95 0.35
N THR A 15 5.87 -11.28 0.36
CA THR A 15 6.67 -11.29 1.59
C THR A 15 6.85 -9.88 2.14
N ILE A 16 7.14 -8.90 1.28
CA ILE A 16 7.20 -7.49 1.69
C ILE A 16 5.83 -7.04 2.23
N HIS A 17 4.77 -7.38 1.52
CA HIS A 17 3.40 -7.04 1.93
C HIS A 17 3.06 -7.62 3.30
N SER A 18 3.36 -8.89 3.52
CA SER A 18 3.12 -9.57 4.80
C SER A 18 3.86 -8.90 5.96
N ILE A 19 5.17 -8.70 5.82
CA ILE A 19 5.99 -8.10 6.87
C ILE A 19 5.51 -6.69 7.20
N SER A 20 5.29 -5.88 6.17
CA SER A 20 4.92 -4.48 6.34
C SER A 20 3.50 -4.30 6.86
N TRP A 21 2.57 -5.13 6.38
CA TRP A 21 1.19 -5.13 6.86
C TRP A 21 1.12 -5.48 8.35
N LYS A 22 1.82 -6.52 8.75
CA LYS A 22 1.87 -6.95 10.15
C LYS A 22 2.37 -5.84 11.05
N GLU A 23 3.46 -5.19 10.67
CA GLU A 23 4.04 -4.10 11.45
C GLU A 23 3.10 -2.91 11.56
N SER A 24 2.47 -2.51 10.46
CA SER A 24 1.59 -1.34 10.44
C SER A 24 0.27 -1.57 11.20
N HIS A 25 -0.16 -2.83 11.34
CA HIS A 25 -1.43 -3.17 12.01
C HIS A 25 -1.26 -3.72 13.41
N ARG A 26 -0.02 -3.87 13.88
CA ARG A 26 0.28 -4.46 15.19
C ARG A 26 -0.38 -3.71 16.34
N ALA A 27 -0.53 -2.39 16.24
CA ALA A 27 -1.12 -1.55 17.27
C ALA A 27 -2.66 -1.65 17.34
N PHE A 28 -3.31 -2.16 16.28
CA PHE A 28 -4.78 -2.15 16.17
C PHE A 28 -5.41 -3.54 16.18
N CYS A 29 -4.63 -4.58 15.92
CA CYS A 29 -5.13 -5.92 15.69
C CYS A 29 -4.61 -6.89 16.73
N THR A 30 -5.37 -7.94 16.99
CA THR A 30 -4.93 -9.01 17.90
C THR A 30 -3.73 -9.75 17.29
N PRO A 31 -2.80 -10.27 18.12
CA PRO A 31 -1.67 -11.05 17.61
C PRO A 31 -2.08 -12.22 16.72
N ASP A 32 -3.13 -12.94 17.08
CA ASP A 32 -3.61 -14.08 16.29
C ASP A 32 -4.04 -13.67 14.89
N PHE A 33 -4.76 -12.56 14.78
CA PHE A 33 -5.20 -12.04 13.49
C PHE A 33 -4.01 -11.60 12.63
N ILE A 34 -3.05 -10.91 13.24
CA ILE A 34 -1.84 -10.46 12.54
C ILE A 34 -1.11 -11.66 11.94
N GLU A 35 -0.93 -12.73 12.69
CA GLU A 35 -0.21 -13.92 12.22
C GLU A 35 -0.92 -14.67 11.09
N THR A 36 -2.22 -14.42 10.86
CA THR A 36 -2.90 -14.99 9.69
C THR A 36 -2.43 -14.41 8.36
N HIS A 37 -1.79 -13.24 8.37
CA HIS A 37 -1.32 -12.54 7.16
C HIS A 37 0.06 -13.03 6.74
N THR A 38 0.17 -14.34 6.47
CA THR A 38 1.40 -14.98 6.01
C THR A 38 1.76 -14.56 4.59
N PRO A 39 3.03 -14.73 4.16
CA PRO A 39 3.39 -14.50 2.77
C PRO A 39 2.53 -15.28 1.77
N ASP A 40 2.19 -16.53 2.08
CA ASP A 40 1.33 -17.34 1.19
C ASP A 40 -0.07 -16.77 1.07
N ARG A 41 -0.68 -16.33 2.18
CA ARG A 41 -1.99 -15.68 2.16
C ARG A 41 -1.94 -14.37 1.37
N GLN A 42 -0.92 -13.56 1.60
CA GLN A 42 -0.77 -12.28 0.89
C GLN A 42 -0.50 -12.51 -0.59
N ARG A 43 0.20 -13.58 -0.96
CA ARG A 43 0.40 -13.97 -2.36
C ARG A 43 -0.93 -14.24 -3.05
N GLU A 44 -1.83 -14.99 -2.41
CA GLU A 44 -3.16 -15.26 -2.96
C GLU A 44 -4.00 -13.98 -3.08
N TYR A 45 -3.96 -13.13 -2.07
CA TYR A 45 -4.63 -11.84 -2.09
C TYR A 45 -4.14 -10.98 -3.27
N LEU A 46 -2.84 -10.84 -3.45
CA LEU A 46 -2.26 -10.05 -4.53
C LEU A 46 -2.53 -10.68 -5.90
N ARG A 47 -2.44 -12.01 -6.00
CA ARG A 47 -2.75 -12.73 -7.24
C ARG A 47 -4.19 -12.46 -7.69
N ASN A 48 -5.13 -12.53 -6.75
CA ASN A 48 -6.53 -12.24 -7.05
C ASN A 48 -6.73 -10.81 -7.53
N LYS A 49 -6.07 -9.84 -6.90
CA LYS A 49 -6.10 -8.44 -7.36
C LYS A 49 -5.56 -8.32 -8.78
N MET A 50 -4.42 -8.93 -9.06
CA MET A 50 -3.80 -8.88 -10.39
C MET A 50 -4.70 -9.53 -11.45
N ASN A 51 -5.37 -10.62 -11.11
CA ASN A 51 -6.33 -11.27 -12.02
C ASN A 51 -7.56 -10.41 -12.29
N ASN A 52 -7.85 -9.43 -11.44
CA ASN A 52 -8.96 -8.49 -11.58
C ASN A 52 -8.52 -7.10 -12.06
N GLY A 53 -7.36 -7.00 -12.69
CA GLY A 53 -6.90 -5.78 -13.35
C GLY A 53 -5.96 -4.90 -12.56
N THR A 54 -5.61 -5.26 -11.32
CA THR A 54 -4.61 -4.52 -10.54
C THR A 54 -3.22 -4.72 -11.12
N LYS A 55 -2.47 -3.63 -11.23
CA LYS A 55 -1.05 -3.67 -11.55
C LYS A 55 -0.26 -3.47 -10.26
N LEU A 56 0.65 -4.38 -10.01
CA LEU A 56 1.49 -4.37 -8.81
C LEU A 56 2.93 -4.08 -9.21
N TYR A 57 3.60 -3.22 -8.44
CA TYR A 57 4.99 -2.84 -8.68
C TYR A 57 5.81 -3.07 -7.43
N MET A 58 7.08 -3.39 -7.63
CA MET A 58 8.01 -3.70 -6.54
C MET A 58 9.27 -2.85 -6.67
N LEU A 59 9.66 -2.22 -5.58
CA LEU A 59 10.91 -1.45 -5.49
C LEU A 59 12.04 -2.36 -5.05
N ILE A 60 13.09 -2.41 -5.86
CA ILE A 60 14.30 -3.17 -5.59
C ILE A 60 15.46 -2.20 -5.52
N GLU A 61 16.19 -2.23 -4.41
CA GLU A 61 17.50 -1.61 -4.24
C GLU A 61 18.55 -2.73 -4.24
N GLU A 62 19.22 -3.05 -3.17
CA GLU A 62 20.05 -4.24 -3.10
C GLU A 62 19.19 -5.51 -3.01
N LYS A 63 18.00 -5.38 -2.43
CA LYS A 63 17.00 -6.41 -2.28
C LYS A 63 15.62 -5.81 -2.50
N PRO A 64 14.57 -6.61 -2.70
CA PRO A 64 13.20 -6.09 -2.73
C PRO A 64 12.82 -5.46 -1.39
N ILE A 65 12.35 -4.21 -1.41
CA ILE A 65 12.07 -3.45 -0.17
C ILE A 65 10.71 -2.77 -0.12
N GLY A 66 9.99 -2.70 -1.23
CA GLY A 66 8.69 -2.03 -1.25
C GLY A 66 7.77 -2.54 -2.34
N VAL A 67 6.47 -2.33 -2.13
CA VAL A 67 5.42 -2.68 -3.08
C VAL A 67 4.37 -1.59 -3.15
N VAL A 68 3.67 -1.52 -4.27
CA VAL A 68 2.50 -0.66 -4.44
C VAL A 68 1.59 -1.27 -5.50
N SER A 69 0.28 -1.12 -5.32
CA SER A 69 -0.71 -1.54 -6.31
C SER A 69 -1.46 -0.34 -6.90
N VAL A 70 -1.83 -0.47 -8.17
CA VAL A 70 -2.63 0.54 -8.90
C VAL A 70 -3.77 -0.17 -9.60
N THR A 71 -5.00 0.28 -9.32
CA THR A 71 -6.21 -0.22 -9.97
C THR A 71 -7.04 0.97 -10.44
N LYS A 72 -7.03 1.27 -11.73
CA LYS A 72 -7.84 2.37 -12.31
C LYS A 72 -7.70 3.69 -11.53
N GLY A 73 -6.46 4.10 -11.23
CA GLY A 73 -6.21 5.33 -10.49
C GLY A 73 -6.29 5.21 -8.98
N LEU A 74 -6.74 4.07 -8.46
CA LEU A 74 -6.69 3.80 -7.02
C LEU A 74 -5.35 3.18 -6.65
N ILE A 75 -4.62 3.87 -5.77
CA ILE A 75 -3.32 3.40 -5.26
C ILE A 75 -3.56 2.74 -3.91
N GLU A 76 -3.12 1.50 -3.80
CA GLU A 76 -3.26 0.70 -2.58
C GLU A 76 -1.96 -0.05 -2.27
N ASP A 77 -1.93 -0.72 -1.14
CA ASP A 77 -0.85 -1.64 -0.78
C ASP A 77 0.54 -0.99 -0.89
N LEU A 78 0.64 0.29 -0.55
CA LEU A 78 1.93 0.99 -0.52
C LEU A 78 2.65 0.65 0.78
N TYR A 79 3.63 -0.22 0.68
CA TYR A 79 4.40 -0.68 1.82
C TYR A 79 5.90 -0.62 1.53
N ILE A 80 6.65 -0.13 2.51
CA ILE A 80 8.11 -0.22 2.55
C ILE A 80 8.47 -1.05 3.77
N LEU A 81 9.43 -1.96 3.64
CA LEU A 81 9.91 -2.75 4.77
C LEU A 81 10.24 -1.85 5.97
N PRO A 82 9.90 -2.25 7.20
CA PRO A 82 10.07 -1.39 8.38
C PRO A 82 11.48 -0.82 8.55
N ASP A 83 12.51 -1.63 8.30
CA ASP A 83 13.90 -1.20 8.44
C ASP A 83 14.39 -0.30 7.29
N MET A 84 13.58 -0.11 6.26
CA MET A 84 13.90 0.74 5.11
C MET A 84 13.02 1.99 5.03
N GLN A 85 12.23 2.26 6.04
CA GLN A 85 11.39 3.45 6.11
C GLN A 85 12.20 4.70 6.46
N ASN A 86 11.61 5.88 6.20
CA ASN A 86 12.21 7.20 6.46
C ASN A 86 13.49 7.49 5.67
N MET A 87 13.64 6.85 4.52
CA MET A 87 14.78 7.04 3.60
C MET A 87 14.35 7.57 2.22
N GLY A 88 13.09 7.98 2.08
CA GLY A 88 12.56 8.49 0.82
C GLY A 88 12.00 7.46 -0.14
N TYR A 89 12.06 6.18 0.19
CA TYR A 89 11.59 5.12 -0.71
C TYR A 89 10.07 5.11 -0.90
N GLY A 90 9.32 5.43 0.15
CA GLY A 90 7.87 5.56 0.06
C GLY A 90 7.46 6.66 -0.91
N THR A 91 8.14 7.80 -0.86
CA THR A 91 7.93 8.90 -1.80
C THR A 91 8.23 8.47 -3.24
N LYS A 92 9.38 7.82 -3.44
CA LYS A 92 9.81 7.33 -4.75
C LYS A 92 8.77 6.38 -5.35
N LEU A 93 8.30 5.42 -4.57
CA LEU A 93 7.35 4.42 -5.03
C LEU A 93 5.95 5.03 -5.27
N LEU A 94 5.52 5.95 -4.41
CA LEU A 94 4.24 6.64 -4.59
C LEU A 94 4.24 7.51 -5.85
N LEU A 95 5.30 8.27 -6.09
CA LEU A 95 5.41 9.09 -7.30
C LEU A 95 5.39 8.23 -8.56
N TYR A 96 6.03 7.07 -8.53
CA TYR A 96 5.95 6.12 -9.62
C TYR A 96 4.50 5.65 -9.85
N ALA A 97 3.80 5.28 -8.78
CA ALA A 97 2.41 4.83 -8.87
C ALA A 97 1.50 5.92 -9.42
N VAL A 98 1.67 7.17 -8.99
CA VAL A 98 0.92 8.32 -9.54
C VAL A 98 1.19 8.44 -11.04
N GLY A 99 2.43 8.24 -11.47
CA GLY A 99 2.81 8.25 -12.89
C GLY A 99 2.12 7.16 -13.71
N GLN A 100 1.73 6.06 -13.11
CA GLN A 100 1.00 4.98 -13.77
C GLN A 100 -0.51 5.22 -13.87
N CYS A 101 -1.03 6.21 -13.17
CA CYS A 101 -2.43 6.60 -13.29
C CYS A 101 -2.62 7.52 -14.51
N THR A 102 -3.78 7.41 -15.18
CA THR A 102 -4.00 8.17 -16.42
C THR A 102 -4.26 9.66 -16.18
N ASP A 103 -5.04 10.00 -15.17
CA ASP A 103 -5.43 11.38 -14.89
C ASP A 103 -5.33 11.69 -13.40
N THR A 104 -6.25 11.17 -12.60
CA THR A 104 -6.26 11.36 -11.16
C THR A 104 -5.84 10.09 -10.45
N SER A 105 -5.18 10.25 -9.32
CA SER A 105 -4.88 9.16 -8.42
C SER A 105 -5.61 9.37 -7.11
N THR A 106 -6.09 8.28 -6.53
CA THR A 106 -6.76 8.29 -5.23
C THR A 106 -6.16 7.23 -4.34
N LEU A 107 -6.24 7.45 -3.04
CA LEU A 107 -5.86 6.43 -2.06
C LEU A 107 -6.67 6.60 -0.78
N TRP A 108 -6.69 5.55 0.03
CA TRP A 108 -7.30 5.56 1.34
C TRP A 108 -6.22 5.64 2.41
N ILE A 109 -6.46 6.42 3.44
CA ILE A 109 -5.57 6.57 4.58
C ILE A 109 -6.32 6.12 5.83
N LEU A 110 -5.68 5.29 6.64
CA LEU A 110 -6.18 5.04 8.00
C LEU A 110 -6.11 6.34 8.80
N GLU A 111 -7.17 6.67 9.53
CA GLU A 111 -7.30 7.97 10.19
C GLU A 111 -6.18 8.28 11.16
N ASN A 112 -5.59 7.27 11.78
CA ASN A 112 -4.51 7.43 12.74
C ASN A 112 -3.11 7.34 12.13
N ASN A 113 -3.01 7.20 10.80
CA ASN A 113 -1.71 7.09 10.14
C ASN A 113 -1.17 8.48 9.79
N VAL A 114 -0.62 9.17 10.79
CA VAL A 114 -0.14 10.54 10.66
C VAL A 114 1.04 10.64 9.68
N ASN A 115 1.92 9.64 9.67
CA ASN A 115 3.09 9.64 8.78
C ASN A 115 2.68 9.51 7.31
N ALA A 116 1.72 8.64 7.01
CA ALA A 116 1.18 8.51 5.66
C ALA A 116 0.47 9.79 5.23
N GLU A 117 -0.33 10.40 6.11
CA GLU A 117 -1.01 11.66 5.82
C GLU A 117 -0.02 12.77 5.47
N ARG A 118 1.05 12.91 6.23
CA ARG A 118 2.11 13.88 5.96
C ARG A 118 2.75 13.69 4.60
N LEU A 119 3.09 12.44 4.27
CA LEU A 119 3.66 12.09 2.98
C LEU A 119 2.72 12.47 1.83
N TYR A 120 1.46 12.09 1.94
CA TYR A 120 0.50 12.30 0.86
C TYR A 120 0.19 13.78 0.66
N ARG A 121 0.04 14.55 1.73
CA ARG A 121 -0.14 16.01 1.63
C ARG A 121 1.06 16.70 0.99
N ARG A 122 2.27 16.28 1.36
CA ARG A 122 3.50 16.85 0.79
C ARG A 122 3.60 16.63 -0.71
N ILE A 123 3.07 15.51 -1.21
CA ILE A 123 3.07 15.18 -2.64
C ILE A 123 1.94 15.91 -3.37
N GLY A 124 0.95 16.44 -2.66
CA GLY A 124 -0.15 17.20 -3.24
C GLY A 124 -1.51 16.53 -3.18
N PHE A 125 -1.63 15.42 -2.45
CA PHE A 125 -2.94 14.79 -2.22
C PHE A 125 -3.80 15.65 -1.31
N LYS A 126 -5.10 15.72 -1.62
CA LYS A 126 -6.09 16.48 -0.85
C LYS A 126 -7.23 15.57 -0.44
N GLU A 127 -7.85 15.87 0.69
CA GLU A 127 -9.01 15.11 1.15
C GLU A 127 -10.21 15.30 0.22
N THR A 128 -10.96 14.20 0.02
CA THR A 128 -12.19 14.22 -0.78
C THR A 128 -13.43 14.34 0.08
N GLY A 129 -13.31 14.18 1.39
CA GLY A 129 -14.44 14.11 2.30
C GLY A 129 -15.09 12.73 2.42
N ARG A 130 -14.66 11.75 1.63
CA ARG A 130 -15.20 10.38 1.70
C ARG A 130 -14.51 9.57 2.79
N LYS A 131 -15.29 8.83 3.55
CA LYS A 131 -14.80 7.95 4.63
C LYS A 131 -15.40 6.57 4.51
N ASN A 132 -14.61 5.56 4.89
CA ASN A 132 -15.03 4.17 4.96
C ASN A 132 -14.64 3.59 6.31
N ALA A 133 -15.57 2.93 6.99
CA ALA A 133 -15.29 2.22 8.23
C ALA A 133 -14.91 0.78 7.91
N ILE A 134 -13.82 0.29 8.53
CA ILE A 134 -13.38 -1.10 8.39
C ILE A 134 -13.40 -1.75 9.78
N ASN A 135 -14.14 -2.86 9.89
CA ASN A 135 -14.10 -3.70 11.07
C ASN A 135 -12.97 -4.72 10.92
N LEU A 136 -11.94 -4.57 11.74
CA LEU A 136 -10.90 -5.57 11.90
C LEU A 136 -11.23 -6.40 13.14
N LEU A 137 -11.75 -7.62 12.94
CA LEU A 137 -12.02 -8.59 14.02
C LEU A 137 -12.96 -8.11 15.13
N LYS A 138 -14.17 -7.73 14.83
CA LYS A 138 -15.22 -7.48 15.86
C LYS A 138 -14.87 -6.48 16.97
N SER A 139 -13.62 -6.03 17.08
CA SER A 139 -13.16 -5.25 18.23
C SER A 139 -12.78 -3.82 17.94
N GLN A 140 -12.46 -3.46 16.70
CA GLN A 140 -12.11 -2.08 16.35
C GLN A 140 -12.61 -1.72 14.97
N ALA A 141 -13.30 -0.61 14.89
CA ALA A 141 -13.61 0.05 13.62
C ALA A 141 -12.46 1.01 13.30
N LEU A 142 -11.83 0.83 12.14
CA LEU A 142 -10.86 1.76 11.60
C LEU A 142 -11.53 2.59 10.52
N ILE A 143 -11.30 3.89 10.55
CA ILE A 143 -11.84 4.80 9.55
C ILE A 143 -10.75 5.09 8.53
N LYS A 144 -11.05 4.86 7.26
CA LYS A 144 -10.22 5.28 6.14
C LYS A 144 -10.75 6.57 5.56
N ARG A 145 -9.85 7.49 5.25
CA ARG A 145 -10.16 8.71 4.51
C ARG A 145 -9.61 8.60 3.10
N LYS A 146 -10.39 9.01 2.12
CA LYS A 146 -9.96 9.03 0.74
C LYS A 146 -9.32 10.36 0.40
N VAL A 147 -8.15 10.31 -0.20
CA VAL A 147 -7.43 11.47 -0.70
C VAL A 147 -7.22 11.32 -2.20
N ILE A 148 -7.08 12.44 -2.88
CA ILE A 148 -6.94 12.50 -4.34
C ILE A 148 -5.74 13.34 -4.71
N GLY A 149 -4.99 12.86 -5.68
CA GLY A 149 -3.90 13.59 -6.32
C GLY A 149 -4.09 13.61 -7.82
N ARG A 150 -3.51 14.59 -8.48
CA ARG A 150 -3.51 14.67 -9.93
C ARG A 150 -2.12 14.42 -10.47
N LYS A 151 -2.06 13.72 -11.60
CA LYS A 151 -0.80 13.52 -12.30
C LYS A 151 -0.24 14.87 -12.70
N ARG A 152 1.01 15.10 -12.36
CA ARG A 152 1.74 16.28 -12.85
C ARG A 152 2.13 16.06 -14.30
N VAL A 153 1.78 17.01 -15.11
CA VAL A 153 2.15 17.01 -16.52
C VAL A 153 3.57 17.54 -16.66
#